data_a9dfa16ffd184d996a6afc21ee7c8f83
#
_entry.id   a9dfa16ffd184d996a6afc21ee7c8f83
#
_cell.length_a   1.000
_cell.length_b   1.000
_cell.length_c   1.000
_cell.angle_alpha   90.00
_cell.angle_beta   90.00
_cell.angle_gamma   90.00
#
_symmetry.space_group_name_H-M   'P 1'
#
loop_
_entity.id
_entity.type
_entity.pdbx_description
1 polymer ?
#
loop_
_entity_poly.entity_id
_entity_poly.type
_entity_poly.pdbx_seq_one_letter_code
_entity_poly.pdbx_strand_id
1 'polypeptide(L)'
;MPTSTKKKNPVHITDLVLRDAHQSLLATRMRTEDMLPIADKLNQAGYWSLEVWGGATFDSMMRFLNEDPWERVRALKAAMPDTRLQMLLRGQNLVGYRNFADDVLVEFIRLAAK
;
A
#
# COMPACT_ATOMS: atom_id res chain seq x y z
N MET A 1 -32.56 -17.72 -12.58
CA MET A 1 -32.44 -16.79 -11.48
C MET A 1 -32.98 -15.42 -11.86
N PRO A 2 -33.92 -14.93 -11.14
CA PRO A 2 -34.42 -13.60 -11.44
C PRO A 2 -33.32 -12.58 -11.24
N THR A 3 -33.02 -11.86 -12.26
CA THR A 3 -32.20 -10.68 -12.14
C THR A 3 -32.99 -9.65 -11.36
N SER A 4 -32.48 -9.30 -10.21
CA SER A 4 -33.08 -8.21 -9.46
C SER A 4 -32.95 -6.94 -10.28
N THR A 5 -34.08 -6.26 -10.48
CA THR A 5 -34.08 -4.92 -11.06
C THR A 5 -33.66 -3.87 -10.04
N LYS A 6 -33.49 -4.26 -8.76
CA LYS A 6 -33.03 -3.35 -7.71
C LYS A 6 -31.54 -3.08 -7.91
N LYS A 7 -31.17 -1.81 -7.90
CA LYS A 7 -29.77 -1.42 -7.80
C LYS A 7 -29.20 -1.98 -6.51
N LYS A 8 -28.18 -2.81 -6.63
CA LYS A 8 -27.40 -3.27 -5.48
C LYS A 8 -26.24 -2.31 -5.28
N ASN A 9 -26.02 -1.91 -4.04
CA ASN A 9 -24.80 -1.20 -3.70
C ASN A 9 -23.63 -2.19 -3.84
N PRO A 10 -22.65 -1.91 -4.70
CA PRO A 10 -21.54 -2.81 -4.83
C PRO A 10 -20.71 -2.83 -3.56
N VAL A 11 -20.20 -4.00 -3.20
CA VAL A 11 -19.20 -4.13 -2.13
C VAL A 11 -17.84 -3.99 -2.76
N HIS A 12 -17.05 -3.08 -2.23
CA HIS A 12 -15.68 -2.86 -2.65
C HIS A 12 -14.73 -3.55 -1.67
N ILE A 13 -13.71 -4.20 -2.19
CA ILE A 13 -12.78 -4.97 -1.39
C ILE A 13 -11.40 -4.31 -1.44
N THR A 14 -10.83 -4.05 -0.27
CA THR A 14 -9.44 -3.67 -0.11
C THR A 14 -8.67 -4.86 0.43
N ASP A 15 -7.59 -5.23 -0.23
CA ASP A 15 -6.72 -6.31 0.23
C ASP A 15 -5.45 -5.73 0.86
N LEU A 16 -4.95 -6.41 1.90
CA LEU A 16 -3.79 -5.98 2.68
C LEU A 16 -2.58 -6.88 2.47
N VAL A 17 -2.63 -7.76 1.49
CA VAL A 17 -1.62 -8.82 1.31
C VAL A 17 -0.20 -8.28 1.08
N LEU A 18 -0.07 -7.11 0.45
CA LEU A 18 1.24 -6.52 0.18
C LEU A 18 1.73 -5.58 1.28
N ARG A 19 1.01 -5.42 2.37
CA ARG A 19 1.48 -4.64 3.51
C ARG A 19 1.34 -5.39 4.83
N ASP A 20 0.13 -5.70 5.24
CA ASP A 20 -0.12 -6.31 6.56
C ASP A 20 0.45 -7.72 6.67
N ALA A 21 0.31 -8.50 5.62
CA ALA A 21 0.76 -9.88 5.63
C ALA A 21 2.26 -10.00 5.91
N HIS A 22 3.10 -9.28 5.19
CA HIS A 22 4.54 -9.37 5.41
C HIS A 22 4.99 -8.64 6.67
N GLN A 23 4.27 -7.61 7.11
CA GLN A 23 4.54 -6.97 8.39
C GLN A 23 4.32 -7.96 9.54
N SER A 24 3.28 -8.76 9.46
CA SER A 24 2.94 -9.73 10.49
C SER A 24 3.80 -10.99 10.43
N LEU A 25 4.12 -11.48 9.24
CA LEU A 25 4.78 -12.78 9.05
C LEU A 25 6.28 -12.69 8.83
N LEU A 26 6.78 -11.58 8.30
CA LEU A 26 8.18 -11.41 7.90
C LEU A 26 8.85 -10.20 8.55
N ALA A 27 8.30 -9.70 9.63
CA ALA A 27 8.80 -8.51 10.32
C ALA A 27 9.05 -7.34 9.35
N THR A 28 8.16 -7.19 8.37
CA THR A 28 8.21 -6.12 7.34
C THR A 28 9.44 -6.22 6.41
N ARG A 29 10.02 -7.42 6.28
CA ARG A 29 11.27 -7.61 5.50
C ARG A 29 11.05 -8.07 4.05
N MET A 30 9.84 -8.03 3.53
CA MET A 30 9.59 -8.42 2.14
C MET A 30 10.14 -7.36 1.18
N ARG A 31 10.89 -7.80 0.17
CA ARG A 31 11.48 -6.89 -0.82
C ARG A 31 10.49 -6.59 -1.94
N THR A 32 10.69 -5.45 -2.60
CA THR A 32 9.88 -5.07 -3.76
C THR A 32 9.94 -6.12 -4.86
N GLU A 33 11.13 -6.67 -5.11
CA GLU A 33 11.32 -7.71 -6.13
C GLU A 33 10.51 -8.98 -5.86
N ASP A 34 10.16 -9.23 -4.60
CA ASP A 34 9.33 -10.39 -4.22
C ASP A 34 7.84 -10.13 -4.42
N MET A 35 7.44 -8.87 -4.51
CA MET A 35 6.05 -8.47 -4.75
C MET A 35 5.70 -8.41 -6.22
N LEU A 36 6.64 -7.97 -7.06
CA LEU A 36 6.38 -7.73 -8.47
C LEU A 36 5.89 -8.95 -9.25
N PRO A 37 6.36 -10.17 -8.98
CA PRO A 37 5.88 -11.34 -9.72
C PRO A 37 4.38 -11.63 -9.60
N ILE A 38 3.75 -11.22 -8.49
CA ILE A 38 2.31 -11.43 -8.28
C ILE A 38 1.46 -10.21 -8.63
N ALA A 39 2.10 -9.06 -8.90
CA ALA A 39 1.41 -7.79 -9.07
C ALA A 39 0.40 -7.82 -10.22
N ASP A 40 0.75 -8.40 -11.34
CA ASP A 40 -0.15 -8.49 -12.50
C ASP A 40 -1.44 -9.24 -12.14
N LYS A 41 -1.33 -10.36 -11.44
CA LYS A 41 -2.49 -11.14 -11.00
C LYS A 41 -3.33 -10.39 -9.97
N LEU A 42 -2.70 -9.66 -9.08
CA LEU A 42 -3.41 -8.82 -8.11
C LEU A 42 -4.18 -7.70 -8.81
N ASN A 43 -3.59 -7.10 -9.84
CA ASN A 43 -4.27 -6.09 -10.65
C ASN A 43 -5.51 -6.66 -11.34
N GLN A 44 -5.41 -7.89 -11.85
CA GLN A 44 -6.52 -8.56 -12.54
C GLN A 44 -7.63 -9.01 -11.58
N ALA A 45 -7.35 -9.16 -10.30
CA ALA A 45 -8.31 -9.60 -9.31
C ALA A 45 -9.48 -8.64 -9.10
N GLY A 46 -9.32 -7.37 -9.49
CA GLY A 46 -10.38 -6.39 -9.42
C GLY A 46 -10.63 -5.81 -8.05
N TYR A 47 -9.64 -5.78 -7.18
CA TYR A 47 -9.75 -5.09 -5.89
C TYR A 47 -10.05 -3.60 -6.08
N TRP A 48 -10.86 -3.05 -5.20
CA TRP A 48 -11.09 -1.61 -5.16
C TRP A 48 -9.80 -0.85 -4.86
N SER A 49 -9.05 -1.37 -3.88
CA SER A 49 -7.74 -0.84 -3.54
C SER A 49 -6.88 -1.96 -2.95
N LEU A 50 -5.57 -1.73 -2.97
CA LEU A 50 -4.59 -2.65 -2.41
C LEU A 50 -3.67 -1.86 -1.50
N GLU A 51 -3.61 -2.24 -0.23
CA GLU A 51 -2.72 -1.58 0.71
C GLU A 51 -1.32 -2.14 0.55
N VAL A 52 -0.40 -1.26 0.14
CA VAL A 52 0.96 -1.67 -0.25
C VAL A 52 2.04 -1.00 0.60
N TRP A 53 1.68 -0.04 1.42
CA TRP A 53 2.63 0.85 2.03
C TRP A 53 2.16 1.30 3.41
N GLY A 54 3.10 1.71 4.25
CA GLY A 54 2.83 2.22 5.59
C GLY A 54 4.09 2.73 6.23
N GLY A 55 3.96 3.31 7.41
CA GLY A 55 5.10 3.85 8.15
C GLY A 55 6.14 2.79 8.49
N ALA A 56 5.70 1.61 8.93
CA ALA A 56 6.60 0.51 9.23
C ALA A 56 7.29 -0.03 7.97
N THR A 57 6.59 -0.06 6.84
CA THR A 57 7.15 -0.44 5.55
C THR A 57 8.23 0.54 5.13
N PHE A 58 7.94 1.83 5.20
CA PHE A 58 8.87 2.90 4.86
C PHE A 58 10.15 2.80 5.70
N ASP A 59 9.99 2.68 7.01
CA ASP A 59 11.10 2.59 7.95
C ASP A 59 11.95 1.34 7.71
N SER A 60 11.32 0.19 7.55
CA SER A 60 12.01 -1.08 7.32
C SER A 60 12.80 -1.08 6.01
N MET A 61 12.27 -0.48 4.97
CA MET A 61 12.97 -0.38 3.69
C MET A 61 14.25 0.41 3.81
N MET A 62 14.22 1.52 4.55
CA MET A 62 15.40 2.34 4.76
C MET A 62 16.40 1.68 5.70
N ARG A 63 15.93 1.07 6.80
CA ARG A 63 16.81 0.51 7.82
C ARG A 63 17.41 -0.83 7.44
N PHE A 64 16.61 -1.70 6.84
CA PHE A 64 16.96 -3.11 6.75
C PHE A 64 17.08 -3.63 5.32
N LEU A 65 16.29 -3.10 4.39
CA LEU A 65 16.26 -3.61 3.03
C LEU A 65 17.15 -2.84 2.06
N ASN A 66 17.60 -1.66 2.45
CA ASN A 66 18.37 -0.77 1.57
C ASN A 66 17.63 -0.49 0.26
N GLU A 67 16.32 -0.23 0.37
CA GLU A 67 15.48 0.11 -0.76
C GLU A 67 14.89 1.51 -0.58
N ASP A 68 14.63 2.20 -1.67
CA ASP A 68 13.94 3.48 -1.67
C ASP A 68 12.44 3.23 -1.51
N PRO A 69 11.82 3.70 -0.42
CA PRO A 69 10.39 3.47 -0.20
C PRO A 69 9.49 4.09 -1.28
N TRP A 70 9.90 5.21 -1.85
CA TRP A 70 9.13 5.88 -2.90
C TRP A 70 9.15 5.08 -4.21
N GLU A 71 10.29 4.46 -4.52
CA GLU A 71 10.42 3.61 -5.71
C GLU A 71 9.52 2.39 -5.65
N ARG A 72 9.29 1.82 -4.46
CA ARG A 72 8.34 0.70 -4.31
C ARG A 72 6.95 1.09 -4.77
N VAL A 73 6.47 2.25 -4.34
CA VAL A 73 5.14 2.73 -4.72
C VAL A 73 5.06 2.93 -6.24
N ARG A 74 6.08 3.54 -6.82
CA ARG A 74 6.14 3.75 -8.28
C ARG A 74 6.16 2.43 -9.04
N ALA A 75 7.00 1.48 -8.60
CA ALA A 75 7.10 0.17 -9.23
C ALA A 75 5.78 -0.61 -9.14
N LEU A 76 5.15 -0.61 -7.98
CA LEU A 76 3.87 -1.28 -7.79
C LEU A 76 2.76 -0.60 -8.58
N LYS A 77 2.75 0.74 -8.66
CA LYS A 77 1.77 1.45 -9.48
C LYS A 77 1.94 1.16 -10.96
N ALA A 78 3.16 1.06 -11.43
CA ALA A 78 3.45 0.69 -12.82
C ALA A 78 3.00 -0.75 -13.11
N ALA A 79 3.17 -1.66 -12.16
CA ALA A 79 2.78 -3.07 -12.31
C ALA A 79 1.27 -3.29 -12.14
N MET A 80 0.58 -2.41 -11.43
CA MET A 80 -0.85 -2.51 -11.14
C MET A 80 -1.58 -1.21 -11.50
N PRO A 81 -1.62 -0.86 -12.80
CA PRO A 81 -2.13 0.45 -13.22
C PRO A 81 -3.63 0.64 -12.97
N ASP A 82 -4.39 -0.45 -12.91
CA ASP A 82 -5.84 -0.39 -12.75
C ASP A 82 -6.30 -0.48 -11.30
N THR A 83 -5.37 -0.67 -10.37
CA THR A 83 -5.67 -0.82 -8.95
C THR A 83 -5.25 0.42 -8.18
N ARG A 84 -6.15 0.93 -7.34
CA ARG A 84 -5.80 2.02 -6.42
C ARG A 84 -4.86 1.48 -5.36
N LEU A 85 -3.78 2.20 -5.11
CA LEU A 85 -2.85 1.86 -4.04
C LEU A 85 -3.17 2.66 -2.80
N GLN A 86 -2.99 2.04 -1.64
CA GLN A 86 -3.36 2.59 -0.36
C GLN A 86 -2.19 2.48 0.62
N MET A 87 -2.08 3.47 1.48
CA MET A 87 -1.11 3.50 2.57
C MET A 87 -1.83 3.45 3.92
N LEU A 88 -1.30 2.69 4.85
CA LEU A 88 -1.70 2.81 6.25
C LEU A 88 -0.97 4.02 6.85
N LEU A 89 -1.75 4.99 7.30
CA LEU A 89 -1.23 6.23 7.88
C LEU A 89 -1.69 6.35 9.33
N ARG A 90 -0.74 6.56 10.24
CA ARG A 90 -1.03 6.74 11.67
C ARG A 90 -0.88 8.21 12.09
N GLY A 91 -1.46 9.11 11.29
CA GLY A 91 -1.41 10.53 11.56
C GLY A 91 0.02 11.05 11.69
N GLN A 92 0.32 11.79 12.75
CA GLN A 92 1.64 12.39 12.95
C GLN A 92 2.76 11.37 13.17
N ASN A 93 2.43 10.15 13.57
CA ASN A 93 3.41 9.07 13.67
C ASN A 93 3.58 8.42 12.30
N LEU A 94 4.22 9.14 11.38
CA LEU A 94 4.36 8.74 9.98
C LEU A 94 5.27 7.53 9.82
N VAL A 95 6.46 7.63 10.36
CA VAL A 95 7.54 6.65 10.19
C VAL A 95 8.22 6.46 11.53
N GLY A 96 8.46 5.23 11.91
CA GLY A 96 9.09 4.90 13.18
C GLY A 96 8.14 5.07 14.35
N TYR A 97 8.65 5.55 15.47
CA TYR A 97 7.94 5.53 16.75
C TYR A 97 7.86 6.91 17.41
N ARG A 98 7.86 7.97 16.65
CA ARG A 98 7.69 9.32 17.16
C ARG A 98 6.83 10.15 16.23
N ASN A 99 6.24 11.21 16.79
CA ASN A 99 5.41 12.12 16.01
C ASN A 99 6.28 13.11 15.22
N PHE A 100 5.83 13.42 14.03
CA PHE A 100 6.38 14.47 13.19
C PHE A 100 5.51 15.73 13.29
N ALA A 101 6.10 16.88 12.99
CA ALA A 101 5.36 18.14 12.94
C ALA A 101 4.31 18.13 11.82
N ASP A 102 3.27 18.95 11.97
CA ASP A 102 2.16 18.99 11.03
C ASP A 102 2.59 19.35 9.60
N ASP A 103 3.54 20.26 9.45
CA ASP A 103 4.05 20.65 8.14
C ASP A 103 4.76 19.50 7.42
N VAL A 104 5.49 18.68 8.15
CA VAL A 104 6.13 17.46 7.62
C VAL A 104 5.07 16.46 7.17
N LEU A 105 4.03 16.25 7.99
CA LEU A 105 2.93 15.36 7.68
C LEU A 105 2.21 15.80 6.39
N VAL A 106 1.88 17.07 6.28
CA VAL A 106 1.20 17.62 5.10
C VAL A 106 2.06 17.43 3.85
N GLU A 107 3.34 17.72 3.93
CA GLU A 107 4.24 17.56 2.79
C GLU A 107 4.41 16.09 2.38
N PHE A 108 4.49 15.19 3.36
CA PHE A 108 4.56 13.76 3.10
C PHE A 108 3.32 13.27 2.33
N ILE A 109 2.12 13.64 2.79
CA ILE A 109 0.87 13.24 2.14
C ILE A 109 0.80 13.81 0.72
N ARG A 110 1.19 15.07 0.55
CA ARG A 110 1.21 15.72 -0.76
C ARG A 110 2.12 14.99 -1.75
N LEU A 111 3.28 14.57 -1.30
CA LEU A 111 4.23 13.82 -2.14
C LEU A 111 3.74 12.41 -2.42
N ALA A 112 3.18 11.75 -1.43
CA ALA A 112 2.67 10.38 -1.59
C ALA A 112 1.50 10.29 -2.57
N ALA A 113 0.70 11.34 -2.66
CA ALA A 113 -0.47 11.40 -3.55
C ALA A 113 -0.11 11.64 -5.03
N LYS A 114 1.12 12.04 -5.34
CA LYS A 114 1.58 12.22 -6.72
C LYS A 114 1.86 10.91 -7.42
#